data_8c220b8a3ee5067a6ebce69353078ddd
#
_entry.id   8c220b8a3ee5067a6ebce69353078ddd
#
_cell.length_a   1.000
_cell.length_b   1.000
_cell.length_c   1.000
_cell.angle_alpha   90.00
_cell.angle_beta   90.00
_cell.angle_gamma   90.00
#
_symmetry.space_group_name_H-M   'P 1'
#
loop_
_entity.id
_entity.type
_entity.pdbx_description
1 polymer ?
#
loop_
_entity_poly.entity_id
_entity_poly.type
_entity_poly.pdbx_seq_one_letter_code
_entity_poly.pdbx_strand_id
1 'polypeptide(L)'
;EEDPYSVTRGFMWAHIGWVMVDEGDEIVEHVEDLQADKILAWQDRHIFLIGFLVGIVLPGLVGFALLGNIHGLLGGMIYGGFLRVVVVHHATFLINSAAHTWGTQPYSTANTSKDSPLLSFFTFGEGYHNFHHTFQADYRNGHRWYHWDPSKWLIQCASWIGLTKDLHKIPEKSIESKRMKTTFERKAKGQYIESDYQEKLTDCIAQLRKGFTELMSRRKEYKQAKKSKRQQSKTSWKSIKEAHRNKIKQCKIKIAEAREEFNLLMKAMKDKRSKKSVSA
;
A
#
# COMPACT_ATOMS: atom_id res chain seq x y z
N GLU A 1 16.00 -15.61 -2.08
CA GLU A 1 16.45 -16.79 -2.85
C GLU A 1 15.35 -17.88 -2.95
N GLU A 2 14.32 -17.80 -2.11
CA GLU A 2 13.18 -18.75 -2.08
C GLU A 2 11.93 -18.27 -2.83
N ASP A 3 12.00 -17.10 -3.44
CA ASP A 3 10.88 -16.51 -4.20
C ASP A 3 10.88 -17.07 -5.64
N PRO A 4 9.90 -17.93 -6.03
CA PRO A 4 9.87 -18.58 -7.34
C PRO A 4 9.78 -17.59 -8.50
N TYR A 5 9.19 -16.41 -8.30
CA TYR A 5 9.05 -15.35 -9.30
C TYR A 5 10.05 -14.20 -9.12
N SER A 6 11.21 -14.47 -8.50
CA SER A 6 12.20 -13.44 -8.24
C SER A 6 12.70 -12.74 -9.52
N VAL A 7 12.64 -11.41 -9.54
CA VAL A 7 13.12 -10.58 -10.65
C VAL A 7 14.65 -10.68 -10.86
N THR A 8 15.39 -11.23 -9.90
CA THR A 8 16.82 -11.49 -10.03
C THR A 8 17.14 -12.53 -11.12
N ARG A 9 16.18 -13.40 -11.45
CA ARG A 9 16.24 -14.35 -12.58
C ARG A 9 15.85 -13.71 -13.92
N GLY A 10 15.50 -12.42 -13.93
CA GLY A 10 15.14 -11.64 -15.10
C GLY A 10 13.66 -11.28 -15.17
N PHE A 11 13.36 -10.19 -15.90
CA PHE A 11 12.00 -9.65 -16.03
C PHE A 11 10.99 -10.67 -16.58
N MET A 12 11.32 -11.36 -17.68
CA MET A 12 10.44 -12.34 -18.31
C MET A 12 10.20 -13.56 -17.44
N TRP A 13 11.23 -13.96 -16.66
CA TRP A 13 11.07 -15.01 -15.65
C TRP A 13 10.03 -14.57 -14.60
N ALA A 14 10.21 -13.43 -13.96
CA ALA A 14 9.30 -12.90 -12.95
C ALA A 14 7.89 -12.62 -13.49
N HIS A 15 7.76 -12.30 -14.79
CA HIS A 15 6.47 -12.02 -15.41
C HIS A 15 5.65 -13.27 -15.66
N ILE A 16 6.20 -14.24 -16.35
CA ILE A 16 5.45 -15.45 -16.77
C ILE A 16 6.30 -16.73 -16.71
N GLY A 17 7.62 -16.63 -16.81
CA GLY A 17 8.49 -17.79 -16.93
C GLY A 17 8.35 -18.78 -15.79
N TRP A 18 8.17 -18.28 -14.55
CA TRP A 18 8.00 -19.11 -13.35
C TRP A 18 6.75 -20.00 -13.41
N VAL A 19 5.69 -19.56 -14.09
CA VAL A 19 4.44 -20.36 -14.25
C VAL A 19 4.65 -21.55 -15.17
N MET A 20 5.67 -21.49 -16.04
CA MET A 20 5.96 -22.53 -17.05
C MET A 20 6.89 -23.62 -16.53
N VAL A 21 7.39 -23.49 -15.32
CA VAL A 21 8.35 -24.41 -14.72
C VAL A 21 7.78 -24.92 -13.40
N ASP A 22 7.75 -26.22 -13.25
CA ASP A 22 7.40 -26.88 -11.99
C ASP A 22 8.67 -26.90 -11.10
N GLU A 23 8.68 -26.10 -10.04
CA GLU A 23 9.78 -26.06 -9.05
C GLU A 23 9.52 -26.95 -7.83
N GLY A 24 8.50 -27.81 -7.89
CA GLY A 24 8.10 -28.75 -6.84
C GLY A 24 6.96 -28.21 -5.95
N ASP A 25 6.51 -29.06 -5.03
CA ASP A 25 5.41 -28.72 -4.14
C ASP A 25 5.81 -27.58 -3.18
N GLU A 26 5.11 -26.46 -3.26
CA GLU A 26 5.22 -25.42 -2.24
C GLU A 26 4.74 -25.96 -0.89
N ILE A 27 5.59 -25.91 0.12
CA ILE A 27 5.18 -26.18 1.50
C ILE A 27 4.30 -25.00 1.94
N VAL A 28 2.99 -25.18 1.90
CA VAL A 28 2.02 -24.22 2.41
C VAL A 28 1.96 -24.37 3.93
N GLU A 29 2.76 -23.57 4.62
CA GLU A 29 2.77 -23.53 6.10
C GLU A 29 1.78 -22.48 6.62
N HIS A 30 1.19 -22.75 7.79
CA HIS A 30 0.37 -21.79 8.56
C HIS A 30 -0.94 -21.31 7.89
N VAL A 31 -1.70 -22.24 7.31
CA VAL A 31 -3.03 -21.98 6.72
C VAL A 31 -4.18 -22.70 7.44
N GLU A 32 -3.95 -23.19 8.65
CA GLU A 32 -4.92 -23.96 9.43
C GLU A 32 -6.21 -23.16 9.71
N ASP A 33 -6.10 -21.87 9.91
CA ASP A 33 -7.22 -20.96 10.11
C ASP A 33 -8.10 -20.84 8.86
N LEU A 34 -7.48 -20.80 7.67
CA LEU A 34 -8.20 -20.76 6.38
C LEU A 34 -8.88 -22.12 6.10
N GLN A 35 -8.19 -23.21 6.37
CA GLN A 35 -8.75 -24.58 6.21
C GLN A 35 -9.89 -24.88 7.18
N ALA A 36 -9.89 -24.27 8.37
CA ALA A 36 -10.97 -24.37 9.33
C ALA A 36 -12.24 -23.64 8.91
N ASP A 37 -12.15 -22.64 8.01
CA ASP A 37 -13.30 -21.94 7.46
C ASP A 37 -13.98 -22.80 6.38
N LYS A 38 -15.23 -23.22 6.66
CA LYS A 38 -15.99 -24.11 5.80
C LYS A 38 -16.28 -23.54 4.41
N ILE A 39 -16.41 -22.20 4.30
CA ILE A 39 -16.66 -21.51 3.04
C ILE A 39 -15.40 -21.52 2.19
N LEU A 40 -14.26 -21.18 2.81
CA LEU A 40 -12.97 -21.18 2.12
C LEU A 40 -12.57 -22.58 1.69
N ALA A 41 -12.67 -23.57 2.57
CA ALA A 41 -12.39 -24.99 2.24
C ALA A 41 -13.32 -25.54 1.13
N TRP A 42 -14.59 -25.08 1.08
CA TRP A 42 -15.50 -25.44 -0.02
C TRP A 42 -15.08 -24.76 -1.33
N GLN A 43 -14.73 -23.47 -1.30
CA GLN A 43 -14.24 -22.73 -2.46
C GLN A 43 -12.97 -23.36 -3.04
N ASP A 44 -12.01 -23.67 -2.18
CA ASP A 44 -10.74 -24.30 -2.57
C ASP A 44 -11.00 -25.63 -3.32
N ARG A 45 -11.83 -26.50 -2.75
CA ARG A 45 -12.19 -27.77 -3.38
C ARG A 45 -12.85 -27.64 -4.75
N HIS A 46 -13.55 -26.52 -5.01
CA HIS A 46 -14.32 -26.30 -6.23
C HIS A 46 -13.75 -25.17 -7.10
N ILE A 47 -12.52 -24.76 -6.86
CA ILE A 47 -11.93 -23.56 -7.48
C ILE A 47 -11.99 -23.56 -9.01
N PHE A 48 -11.67 -24.68 -9.64
CA PHE A 48 -11.72 -24.84 -11.10
C PHE A 48 -13.16 -24.76 -11.65
N LEU A 49 -14.10 -25.41 -10.98
CA LEU A 49 -15.52 -25.38 -11.36
C LEU A 49 -16.08 -23.95 -11.23
N ILE A 50 -15.81 -23.28 -10.11
CA ILE A 50 -16.24 -21.90 -9.88
C ILE A 50 -15.60 -20.98 -10.91
N GLY A 51 -14.30 -21.13 -11.14
CA GLY A 51 -13.56 -20.36 -12.12
C GLY A 51 -14.11 -20.50 -13.52
N PHE A 52 -14.44 -21.72 -13.95
CA PHE A 52 -15.05 -21.98 -15.27
C PHE A 52 -16.46 -21.39 -15.35
N LEU A 53 -17.34 -21.68 -14.39
CA LEU A 53 -18.74 -21.24 -14.42
C LEU A 53 -18.85 -19.71 -14.34
N VAL A 54 -18.15 -19.09 -13.41
CA VAL A 54 -18.22 -17.64 -13.20
C VAL A 54 -17.30 -16.88 -14.18
N GLY A 55 -16.18 -17.47 -14.51
CA GLY A 55 -15.17 -16.85 -15.38
C GLY A 55 -15.47 -16.93 -16.88
N ILE A 56 -16.15 -17.97 -17.35
CA ILE A 56 -16.38 -18.23 -18.78
C ILE A 56 -17.87 -18.33 -19.11
N VAL A 57 -18.59 -19.22 -18.40
CA VAL A 57 -20.02 -19.49 -18.72
C VAL A 57 -20.90 -18.28 -18.44
N LEU A 58 -20.74 -17.65 -17.28
CA LEU A 58 -21.55 -16.49 -16.90
C LEU A 58 -21.38 -15.30 -17.87
N PRO A 59 -20.16 -14.87 -18.29
CA PRO A 59 -20.03 -13.86 -19.33
C PRO A 59 -20.69 -14.24 -20.66
N GLY A 60 -20.65 -15.52 -21.04
CA GLY A 60 -21.37 -16.04 -22.20
C GLY A 60 -22.89 -15.87 -22.07
N LEU A 61 -23.46 -16.26 -20.93
CA LEU A 61 -24.88 -16.11 -20.66
C LEU A 61 -25.32 -14.63 -20.66
N VAL A 62 -24.51 -13.75 -20.11
CA VAL A 62 -24.73 -12.29 -20.14
C VAL A 62 -24.72 -11.79 -21.60
N GLY A 63 -23.75 -12.20 -22.40
CA GLY A 63 -23.68 -11.85 -23.82
C GLY A 63 -24.91 -12.37 -24.60
N PHE A 64 -25.34 -13.59 -24.34
CA PHE A 64 -26.57 -14.15 -24.91
C PHE A 64 -27.80 -13.32 -24.51
N ALA A 65 -27.93 -12.99 -23.25
CA ALA A 65 -29.05 -12.19 -22.74
C ALA A 65 -29.12 -10.79 -23.37
N LEU A 66 -27.96 -10.18 -23.67
CA LEU A 66 -27.88 -8.85 -24.27
C LEU A 66 -28.19 -8.85 -25.78
N LEU A 67 -27.78 -9.88 -26.53
CA LEU A 67 -27.89 -9.93 -27.97
C LEU A 67 -28.95 -10.92 -28.49
N GLY A 68 -29.52 -11.79 -27.66
CA GLY A 68 -30.55 -12.75 -27.99
C GLY A 68 -30.13 -13.86 -28.95
N ASN A 69 -28.82 -14.09 -29.16
CA ASN A 69 -28.35 -15.04 -30.17
C ASN A 69 -27.03 -15.70 -29.78
N ILE A 70 -26.62 -16.71 -30.56
CA ILE A 70 -25.38 -17.49 -30.33
C ILE A 70 -24.11 -16.63 -30.44
N HIS A 71 -24.10 -15.58 -31.27
CA HIS A 71 -22.94 -14.69 -31.39
C HIS A 71 -22.72 -13.90 -30.08
N GLY A 72 -23.82 -13.53 -29.39
CA GLY A 72 -23.76 -12.94 -28.05
C GLY A 72 -23.15 -13.91 -27.03
N LEU A 73 -23.58 -15.17 -27.03
CA LEU A 73 -23.00 -16.21 -26.16
C LEU A 73 -21.50 -16.36 -26.40
N LEU A 74 -21.10 -16.61 -27.65
CA LEU A 74 -19.67 -16.82 -28.01
C LEU A 74 -18.84 -15.56 -27.75
N GLY A 75 -19.34 -14.37 -28.10
CA GLY A 75 -18.68 -13.09 -27.81
C GLY A 75 -18.47 -12.87 -26.30
N GLY A 76 -19.50 -13.17 -25.49
CA GLY A 76 -19.40 -13.11 -24.03
C GLY A 76 -18.33 -14.08 -23.48
N MET A 77 -18.30 -15.32 -23.97
CA MET A 77 -17.28 -16.30 -23.57
C MET A 77 -15.86 -15.87 -24.00
N ILE A 78 -15.69 -15.41 -25.24
CA ILE A 78 -14.37 -15.04 -25.77
C ILE A 78 -13.86 -13.76 -25.13
N TYR A 79 -14.62 -12.66 -25.18
CA TYR A 79 -14.15 -11.35 -24.71
C TYR A 79 -14.34 -11.18 -23.21
N GLY A 80 -15.52 -11.49 -22.68
CA GLY A 80 -15.84 -11.38 -21.27
C GLY A 80 -15.25 -12.50 -20.42
N GLY A 81 -14.98 -13.66 -21.00
CA GLY A 81 -14.34 -14.80 -20.38
C GLY A 81 -12.83 -14.85 -20.66
N PHE A 82 -12.43 -15.51 -21.73
CA PHE A 82 -11.02 -15.84 -22.02
C PHE A 82 -10.11 -14.62 -22.12
N LEU A 83 -10.47 -13.61 -22.92
CA LEU A 83 -9.64 -12.41 -23.07
C LEU A 83 -9.48 -11.68 -21.72
N ARG A 84 -10.55 -11.56 -20.95
CA ARG A 84 -10.49 -10.97 -19.60
C ARG A 84 -9.54 -11.74 -18.69
N VAL A 85 -9.58 -13.08 -18.68
CA VAL A 85 -8.68 -13.91 -17.88
C VAL A 85 -7.23 -13.64 -18.26
N VAL A 86 -6.91 -13.62 -19.55
CA VAL A 86 -5.55 -13.33 -20.03
C VAL A 86 -5.09 -11.94 -19.58
N VAL A 87 -5.92 -10.90 -19.77
CA VAL A 87 -5.58 -9.52 -19.40
C VAL A 87 -5.37 -9.39 -17.89
N VAL A 88 -6.22 -10.03 -17.06
CA VAL A 88 -6.09 -9.99 -15.61
C VAL A 88 -4.83 -10.72 -15.14
N HIS A 89 -4.51 -11.90 -15.73
CA HIS A 89 -3.27 -12.60 -15.40
C HIS A 89 -2.03 -11.76 -15.72
N HIS A 90 -1.96 -11.16 -16.93
CA HIS A 90 -0.85 -10.27 -17.24
C HIS A 90 -0.77 -9.05 -16.32
N ALA A 91 -1.90 -8.44 -15.95
CA ALA A 91 -1.91 -7.37 -14.96
C ALA A 91 -1.35 -7.84 -13.59
N THR A 92 -1.69 -9.06 -13.17
CA THR A 92 -1.15 -9.67 -11.94
C THR A 92 0.35 -9.96 -12.07
N PHE A 93 0.79 -10.53 -13.18
CA PHE A 93 2.22 -10.80 -13.43
C PHE A 93 3.08 -9.54 -13.49
N LEU A 94 2.50 -8.38 -13.84
CA LEU A 94 3.19 -7.09 -13.74
C LEU A 94 3.52 -6.73 -12.29
N ILE A 95 2.80 -7.25 -11.30
CA ILE A 95 3.13 -7.05 -9.89
C ILE A 95 4.48 -7.70 -9.56
N ASN A 96 4.70 -8.94 -10.02
CA ASN A 96 5.94 -9.67 -9.76
C ASN A 96 7.12 -9.14 -10.60
N SER A 97 6.88 -8.67 -11.82
CA SER A 97 7.92 -8.22 -12.75
C SER A 97 8.14 -6.71 -12.70
N ALA A 98 7.15 -5.92 -13.10
CA ALA A 98 7.27 -4.47 -13.25
C ALA A 98 7.37 -3.75 -11.90
N ALA A 99 6.60 -4.17 -10.88
CA ALA A 99 6.67 -3.56 -9.56
C ALA A 99 7.95 -3.92 -8.77
N HIS A 100 8.74 -4.87 -9.25
CA HIS A 100 10.09 -5.14 -8.76
C HIS A 100 11.19 -4.50 -9.62
N THR A 101 10.86 -4.05 -10.85
CA THR A 101 11.82 -3.47 -11.80
C THR A 101 11.75 -1.94 -11.82
N TRP A 102 10.54 -1.35 -11.93
CA TRP A 102 10.35 0.09 -12.16
C TRP A 102 9.60 0.77 -11.03
N GLY A 103 10.11 1.91 -10.57
CA GLY A 103 9.51 2.70 -9.51
C GLY A 103 10.49 3.14 -8.44
N THR A 104 9.97 3.50 -7.28
CA THR A 104 10.75 4.01 -6.15
C THR A 104 10.64 3.10 -4.93
N GLN A 105 11.62 3.17 -4.04
CA GLN A 105 11.64 2.42 -2.77
C GLN A 105 11.60 3.39 -1.59
N PRO A 106 10.44 3.97 -1.26
CA PRO A 106 10.37 4.99 -0.22
C PRO A 106 10.46 4.44 1.21
N TYR A 107 10.12 3.18 1.44
CA TYR A 107 9.96 2.62 2.79
C TYR A 107 10.97 1.52 3.13
N SER A 108 11.46 0.77 2.15
CA SER A 108 12.45 -0.28 2.35
C SER A 108 13.30 -0.49 1.10
N THR A 109 14.60 -0.75 1.30
CA THR A 109 15.54 -1.21 0.26
C THR A 109 16.01 -2.65 0.50
N ALA A 110 15.38 -3.35 1.45
CA ALA A 110 15.74 -4.72 1.81
C ALA A 110 15.32 -5.74 0.76
N ASN A 111 14.32 -5.41 -0.05
CA ASN A 111 13.86 -6.21 -1.18
C ASN A 111 13.79 -5.37 -2.45
N THR A 112 13.47 -5.98 -3.57
CA THR A 112 13.40 -5.33 -4.89
C THR A 112 12.09 -4.60 -5.17
N SER A 113 11.07 -4.73 -4.31
CA SER A 113 9.74 -4.13 -4.51
C SER A 113 9.80 -2.59 -4.61
N LYS A 114 8.99 -2.01 -5.49
CA LYS A 114 8.97 -0.57 -5.77
C LYS A 114 7.54 -0.04 -5.83
N ASP A 115 7.38 1.25 -5.52
CA ASP A 115 6.13 1.98 -5.70
C ASP A 115 6.13 2.68 -7.05
N SER A 116 5.11 2.39 -7.88
CA SER A 116 4.83 3.04 -9.14
C SER A 116 3.35 3.42 -9.24
N PRO A 117 2.98 4.71 -9.17
CA PRO A 117 1.59 5.14 -9.34
C PRO A 117 0.98 4.76 -10.69
N LEU A 118 1.80 4.77 -11.76
CA LEU A 118 1.35 4.34 -13.09
C LEU A 118 0.97 2.85 -13.09
N LEU A 119 1.83 2.02 -12.52
CA LEU A 119 1.57 0.58 -12.44
C LEU A 119 0.35 0.29 -11.55
N SER A 120 0.15 1.06 -10.48
CA SER A 120 -1.02 0.92 -9.60
C SER A 120 -2.35 1.07 -10.35
N PHE A 121 -2.38 1.87 -11.42
CA PHE A 121 -3.57 2.01 -12.25
C PHE A 121 -3.95 0.68 -12.93
N PHE A 122 -2.99 -0.02 -13.49
CA PHE A 122 -3.21 -1.30 -14.18
C PHE A 122 -3.38 -2.49 -13.24
N THR A 123 -2.85 -2.40 -12.03
CA THR A 123 -2.81 -3.49 -11.04
C THR A 123 -3.74 -3.24 -9.84
N PHE A 124 -4.75 -2.36 -9.99
CA PHE A 124 -5.77 -2.06 -8.96
C PHE A 124 -5.22 -1.68 -7.59
N GLY A 125 -4.06 -1.00 -7.58
CA GLY A 125 -3.41 -0.51 -6.35
C GLY A 125 -2.13 -1.25 -5.99
N GLU A 126 -1.92 -2.49 -6.47
CA GLU A 126 -0.77 -3.33 -6.14
C GLU A 126 0.59 -2.72 -6.61
N GLY A 127 0.57 -1.75 -7.52
CA GLY A 127 1.78 -1.01 -7.89
C GLY A 127 2.38 -0.14 -6.78
N TYR A 128 1.72 0.04 -5.61
CA TYR A 128 2.34 0.56 -4.38
C TYR A 128 3.03 -0.58 -3.61
N HIS A 129 3.88 -1.30 -4.27
CA HIS A 129 4.38 -2.60 -3.86
C HIS A 129 5.44 -2.53 -2.75
N ASN A 130 6.25 -1.47 -2.74
CA ASN A 130 7.20 -1.23 -1.65
C ASN A 130 6.50 -0.86 -0.34
N PHE A 131 5.36 -0.14 -0.41
CA PHE A 131 4.51 0.07 0.76
C PHE A 131 3.92 -1.24 1.25
N HIS A 132 3.33 -2.03 0.36
CA HIS A 132 2.73 -3.31 0.69
C HIS A 132 3.72 -4.26 1.36
N HIS A 133 4.89 -4.49 0.78
CA HIS A 133 5.93 -5.35 1.36
C HIS A 133 6.52 -4.83 2.68
N THR A 134 6.50 -3.51 2.90
CA THR A 134 7.01 -2.94 4.15
C THR A 134 5.96 -2.97 5.27
N PHE A 135 4.68 -2.88 4.94
CA PHE A 135 3.57 -2.76 5.88
C PHE A 135 2.46 -3.77 5.58
N GLN A 136 2.81 -5.04 5.48
CA GLN A 136 1.95 -6.16 5.06
C GLN A 136 0.61 -6.24 5.81
N ALA A 137 0.59 -5.84 7.09
CA ALA A 137 -0.63 -5.84 7.89
C ALA A 137 -1.57 -4.64 7.60
N ASP A 138 -1.19 -3.68 6.75
CA ASP A 138 -2.09 -2.59 6.34
C ASP A 138 -3.02 -3.07 5.22
N TYR A 139 -4.34 -2.90 5.37
CA TYR A 139 -5.29 -3.35 4.34
C TYR A 139 -5.21 -2.55 3.04
N ARG A 140 -4.46 -1.45 3.01
CA ARG A 140 -4.30 -0.56 1.86
C ARG A 140 -2.97 -0.83 1.18
N ASN A 141 -2.97 -0.91 -0.13
CA ASN A 141 -1.73 -0.83 -0.90
C ASN A 141 -1.26 0.62 -1.03
N GLY A 142 -2.15 1.52 -1.36
CA GLY A 142 -1.89 2.96 -1.40
C GLY A 142 -2.39 3.69 -0.14
N HIS A 143 -1.51 4.02 0.82
CA HIS A 143 -1.91 4.58 2.11
C HIS A 143 -2.54 5.99 2.06
N ARG A 144 -2.21 6.82 1.04
CA ARG A 144 -2.79 8.16 0.88
C ARG A 144 -4.22 8.07 0.33
N TRP A 145 -5.08 9.02 0.72
CA TRP A 145 -6.47 9.05 0.26
C TRP A 145 -6.60 9.16 -1.28
N TYR A 146 -5.68 9.87 -1.93
CA TYR A 146 -5.64 10.09 -3.37
C TYR A 146 -4.86 9.02 -4.15
N HIS A 147 -4.24 8.06 -3.50
CA HIS A 147 -3.60 6.94 -4.18
C HIS A 147 -4.67 6.09 -4.84
N TRP A 148 -4.49 5.83 -6.14
CA TRP A 148 -5.35 4.92 -6.89
C TRP A 148 -5.20 3.51 -6.34
N ASP A 149 -6.21 3.06 -5.63
CA ASP A 149 -6.27 1.75 -4.98
C ASP A 149 -7.75 1.35 -4.83
N PRO A 150 -8.35 0.82 -5.92
CA PRO A 150 -9.75 0.38 -5.91
C PRO A 150 -10.04 -0.70 -4.87
N SER A 151 -9.08 -1.60 -4.61
CA SER A 151 -9.19 -2.64 -3.58
C SER A 151 -9.44 -2.05 -2.20
N LYS A 152 -8.67 -1.03 -1.82
CA LYS A 152 -8.87 -0.25 -0.58
C LYS A 152 -10.27 0.36 -0.51
N TRP A 153 -10.74 0.94 -1.61
CA TRP A 153 -12.06 1.57 -1.63
C TRP A 153 -13.17 0.53 -1.49
N LEU A 154 -13.06 -0.60 -2.20
CA LEU A 154 -14.02 -1.70 -2.09
C LEU A 154 -14.11 -2.23 -0.65
N ILE A 155 -12.95 -2.53 -0.02
CA ILE A 155 -12.88 -2.99 1.37
C ILE A 155 -13.47 -1.95 2.32
N GLN A 156 -13.20 -0.66 2.11
CA GLN A 156 -13.78 0.41 2.94
C GLN A 156 -15.30 0.53 2.75
N CYS A 157 -15.82 0.41 1.52
CA CYS A 157 -17.27 0.38 1.27
C CYS A 157 -17.91 -0.83 1.93
N ALA A 158 -17.30 -2.01 1.80
CA ALA A 158 -17.76 -3.22 2.46
C ALA A 158 -17.84 -3.08 3.99
N SER A 159 -16.91 -2.31 4.60
CA SER A 159 -16.95 -2.02 6.03
C SER A 159 -18.12 -1.14 6.45
N TRP A 160 -18.61 -0.26 5.58
CA TRP A 160 -19.76 0.59 5.90
C TRP A 160 -21.08 -0.18 5.97
N ILE A 161 -21.16 -1.30 5.26
CA ILE A 161 -22.33 -2.22 5.27
C ILE A 161 -22.09 -3.44 6.16
N GLY A 162 -20.99 -3.47 6.93
CA GLY A 162 -20.71 -4.51 7.93
C GLY A 162 -20.15 -5.82 7.39
N LEU A 163 -19.79 -5.89 6.09
CA LEU A 163 -19.18 -7.08 5.48
C LEU A 163 -17.71 -7.28 5.87
N THR A 164 -16.98 -6.20 6.21
CA THR A 164 -15.61 -6.27 6.70
C THR A 164 -15.49 -5.55 8.04
N LYS A 165 -14.61 -6.04 8.93
CA LYS A 165 -14.38 -5.52 10.29
C LYS A 165 -12.89 -5.34 10.54
N ASP A 166 -12.54 -4.58 11.56
CA ASP A 166 -11.19 -4.45 12.11
C ASP A 166 -10.11 -4.13 11.08
N LEU A 167 -10.42 -3.22 10.14
CA LEU A 167 -9.50 -2.80 9.09
C LEU A 167 -8.20 -2.24 9.70
N HIS A 168 -7.14 -3.05 9.63
CA HIS A 168 -5.85 -2.67 10.20
C HIS A 168 -5.18 -1.59 9.36
N LYS A 169 -4.75 -0.51 10.01
CA LYS A 169 -4.06 0.64 9.41
C LYS A 169 -2.79 0.95 10.15
N ILE A 170 -1.68 0.94 9.48
CA ILE A 170 -0.42 1.40 10.06
C ILE A 170 -0.50 2.91 10.36
N PRO A 171 -0.12 3.33 11.57
CA PRO A 171 -0.13 4.75 11.95
C PRO A 171 0.79 5.60 11.06
N GLU A 172 0.32 6.79 10.65
CA GLU A 172 1.08 7.72 9.79
C GLU A 172 2.48 8.03 10.35
N LYS A 173 2.61 8.13 11.69
CA LYS A 173 3.91 8.32 12.35
C LYS A 173 4.93 7.21 12.05
N SER A 174 4.46 5.97 11.92
CA SER A 174 5.31 4.81 11.61
C SER A 174 5.71 4.82 10.15
N ILE A 175 4.77 5.10 9.24
CA ILE A 175 5.01 5.22 7.81
C ILE A 175 6.04 6.32 7.53
N GLU A 176 5.83 7.50 8.08
CA GLU A 176 6.71 8.65 7.88
C GLU A 176 8.11 8.42 8.48
N SER A 177 8.19 7.85 9.69
CA SER A 177 9.47 7.51 10.32
C SER A 177 10.27 6.50 9.50
N LYS A 178 9.60 5.48 8.96
CA LYS A 178 10.24 4.47 8.10
C LYS A 178 10.75 5.10 6.81
N ARG A 179 9.94 5.98 6.19
CA ARG A 179 10.32 6.72 4.98
C ARG A 179 11.54 7.61 5.19
N MET A 180 11.60 8.35 6.31
CA MET A 180 12.76 9.18 6.65
C MET A 180 14.03 8.33 6.81
N LYS A 181 13.90 7.23 7.58
CA LYS A 181 15.03 6.31 7.80
C LYS A 181 15.54 5.72 6.48
N THR A 182 14.67 5.18 5.64
CA THR A 182 15.03 4.60 4.34
C THR A 182 15.64 5.65 3.39
N THR A 183 15.12 6.88 3.39
CA THR A 183 15.70 7.97 2.60
C THR A 183 17.11 8.32 3.04
N PHE A 184 17.35 8.35 4.35
CA PHE A 184 18.67 8.58 4.91
C PHE A 184 19.62 7.43 4.57
N GLU A 185 19.25 6.17 4.83
CA GLU A 185 20.05 4.97 4.55
C GLU A 185 20.48 4.90 3.07
N ARG A 186 19.56 5.21 2.15
CA ARG A 186 19.82 5.22 0.72
C ARG A 186 20.84 6.29 0.32
N LYS A 187 20.78 7.49 0.93
CA LYS A 187 21.76 8.55 0.69
C LYS A 187 23.10 8.26 1.36
N ALA A 188 23.06 7.54 2.47
CA ALA A 188 24.19 7.12 3.25
C ALA A 188 24.99 5.96 2.61
N LYS A 189 24.37 5.20 1.72
CA LYS A 189 24.96 3.99 1.12
C LYS A 189 26.31 4.30 0.45
N GLY A 190 27.35 3.59 0.88
CA GLY A 190 28.72 3.76 0.38
C GLY A 190 29.49 4.95 0.93
N GLN A 191 29.03 5.58 2.03
CA GLN A 191 29.70 6.70 2.66
C GLN A 191 29.92 6.46 4.14
N TYR A 192 31.07 6.94 4.67
CA TYR A 192 31.23 7.12 6.10
C TYR A 192 30.33 8.27 6.55
N ILE A 193 29.38 7.97 7.44
CA ILE A 193 28.46 8.96 7.99
C ILE A 193 28.95 9.33 9.37
N GLU A 194 29.22 10.61 9.57
CA GLU A 194 29.53 11.16 10.87
C GLU A 194 28.37 10.87 11.85
N SER A 195 28.69 10.52 13.09
CA SER A 195 27.72 10.23 14.15
C SER A 195 26.68 11.35 14.33
N ASP A 196 27.09 12.59 14.15
CA ASP A 196 26.23 13.80 14.19
C ASP A 196 25.02 13.73 13.24
N TYR A 197 25.18 13.17 12.03
CA TYR A 197 24.04 13.01 11.10
C TYR A 197 23.06 11.92 11.53
N GLN A 198 23.56 10.86 12.19
CA GLN A 198 22.70 9.80 12.73
C GLN A 198 21.90 10.29 13.93
N GLU A 199 22.53 11.06 14.82
CA GLU A 199 21.89 11.70 15.95
C GLU A 199 20.79 12.66 15.48
N LYS A 200 21.09 13.56 14.56
CA LYS A 200 20.11 14.49 13.96
C LYS A 200 18.93 13.76 13.28
N LEU A 201 19.18 12.64 12.60
CA LEU A 201 18.10 11.82 12.05
C LEU A 201 17.21 11.29 13.15
N THR A 202 17.80 10.76 14.22
CA THR A 202 17.07 10.20 15.36
C THR A 202 16.19 11.26 16.00
N ASP A 203 16.72 12.47 16.18
CA ASP A 203 16.00 13.61 16.72
C ASP A 203 14.84 14.05 15.83
N CYS A 204 15.05 14.20 14.53
CA CYS A 204 13.98 14.50 13.58
C CYS A 204 12.85 13.45 13.63
N ILE A 205 13.21 12.18 13.71
CA ILE A 205 12.21 11.09 13.81
C ILE A 205 11.47 11.15 15.16
N ALA A 206 12.17 11.43 16.25
CA ALA A 206 11.57 11.56 17.59
C ALA A 206 10.58 12.75 17.64
N GLN A 207 10.98 13.91 17.14
CA GLN A 207 10.12 15.09 17.04
C GLN A 207 8.88 14.82 16.17
N LEU A 208 9.05 14.20 15.01
CA LEU A 208 7.95 13.81 14.14
C LEU A 208 6.97 12.87 14.85
N ARG A 209 7.45 11.83 15.52
CA ARG A 209 6.61 10.88 16.26
C ARG A 209 5.86 11.54 17.40
N LYS A 210 6.51 12.46 18.12
CA LYS A 210 5.89 13.25 19.20
C LYS A 210 4.75 14.12 18.64
N GLY A 211 5.02 14.85 17.55
CA GLY A 211 4.03 15.69 16.86
C GLY A 211 2.80 14.91 16.40
N PHE A 212 2.97 13.72 15.80
CA PHE A 212 1.87 12.86 15.39
C PHE A 212 1.08 12.29 16.59
N THR A 213 1.76 11.90 17.67
CA THR A 213 1.12 11.38 18.86
C THR A 213 0.25 12.47 19.50
N GLU A 214 0.77 13.68 19.63
CA GLU A 214 0.03 14.85 20.13
C GLU A 214 -1.16 15.18 19.22
N LEU A 215 -0.98 15.16 17.90
CA LEU A 215 -2.05 15.40 16.92
C LEU A 215 -3.20 14.39 17.08
N MET A 216 -2.88 13.10 17.26
CA MET A 216 -3.90 12.07 17.45
C MET A 216 -4.67 12.24 18.76
N SER A 217 -3.99 12.57 19.88
CA SER A 217 -4.63 12.91 21.16
C SER A 217 -5.58 14.10 21.00
N ARG A 218 -5.13 15.21 20.40
CA ARG A 218 -5.96 16.41 20.17
C ARG A 218 -7.17 16.15 19.29
N ARG A 219 -7.04 15.29 18.28
CA ARG A 219 -8.17 14.86 17.44
C ARG A 219 -9.17 14.01 18.23
N LYS A 220 -8.71 13.14 19.12
CA LYS A 220 -9.57 12.34 20.01
C LYS A 220 -10.34 13.24 20.96
N GLU A 221 -9.67 14.18 21.64
CA GLU A 221 -10.27 15.19 22.50
C GLU A 221 -11.36 16.01 21.77
N TYR A 222 -11.05 16.48 20.56
CA TYR A 222 -12.01 17.21 19.72
C TYR A 222 -13.25 16.37 19.36
N LYS A 223 -13.06 15.06 19.04
CA LYS A 223 -14.19 14.16 18.78
C LYS A 223 -15.07 13.98 20.02
N GLN A 224 -14.48 13.87 21.20
CA GLN A 224 -15.20 13.77 22.48
C GLN A 224 -15.98 15.05 22.77
N ALA A 225 -15.33 16.22 22.67
CA ALA A 225 -15.99 17.52 22.84
C ALA A 225 -17.15 17.73 21.84
N LYS A 226 -17.02 17.20 20.60
CA LYS A 226 -18.11 17.25 19.61
C LYS A 226 -19.32 16.39 20.01
N LYS A 227 -19.10 15.27 20.71
CA LYS A 227 -20.22 14.44 21.21
C LYS A 227 -21.03 15.15 22.29
N SER A 228 -20.39 15.93 23.15
CA SER A 228 -21.05 16.71 24.22
C SER A 228 -21.62 18.07 23.75
N LYS A 229 -21.52 18.38 22.46
CA LYS A 229 -22.00 19.67 21.88
C LYS A 229 -23.46 19.97 22.20
N ARG A 230 -24.34 18.96 22.28
CA ARG A 230 -25.80 19.12 22.53
C ARG A 230 -26.08 19.72 23.92
N GLN A 231 -25.15 19.63 24.84
CA GLN A 231 -25.26 20.12 26.25
C GLN A 231 -24.68 21.52 26.43
N GLN A 232 -24.20 22.18 25.36
CA GLN A 232 -23.47 23.43 25.45
C GLN A 232 -24.19 24.55 24.67
N SER A 233 -24.05 25.79 25.15
CA SER A 233 -24.54 26.97 24.42
C SER A 233 -23.76 27.17 23.11
N LYS A 234 -24.39 27.85 22.13
CA LYS A 234 -23.77 28.13 20.82
C LYS A 234 -22.44 28.90 20.96
N THR A 235 -22.38 29.85 21.90
CA THR A 235 -21.20 30.71 22.13
C THR A 235 -20.06 29.90 22.74
N SER A 236 -20.35 29.10 23.77
CA SER A 236 -19.38 28.20 24.41
C SER A 236 -18.82 27.18 23.40
N TRP A 237 -19.67 26.60 22.55
CA TRP A 237 -19.21 25.67 21.52
C TRP A 237 -18.26 26.32 20.50
N LYS A 238 -18.50 27.58 20.12
CA LYS A 238 -17.64 28.30 19.18
C LYS A 238 -16.21 28.48 19.72
N SER A 239 -16.06 28.87 20.99
CA SER A 239 -14.76 29.03 21.63
C SER A 239 -14.02 27.71 21.81
N ILE A 240 -14.71 26.65 22.25
CA ILE A 240 -14.14 25.28 22.39
C ILE A 240 -13.64 24.77 21.04
N LYS A 241 -14.44 24.91 19.97
CA LYS A 241 -14.07 24.49 18.61
C LYS A 241 -12.83 25.22 18.13
N GLU A 242 -12.73 26.50 18.38
CA GLU A 242 -11.59 27.33 17.96
C GLU A 242 -10.32 26.94 18.74
N ALA A 243 -10.41 26.76 20.04
CA ALA A 243 -9.30 26.31 20.87
C ALA A 243 -8.74 24.94 20.38
N HIS A 244 -9.62 23.97 20.10
CA HIS A 244 -9.19 22.68 19.56
C HIS A 244 -8.57 22.79 18.17
N ARG A 245 -9.11 23.63 17.30
CA ARG A 245 -8.54 23.88 15.96
C ARG A 245 -7.14 24.46 16.05
N ASN A 246 -6.92 25.42 16.95
CA ASN A 246 -5.61 26.03 17.18
C ASN A 246 -4.60 25.02 17.70
N LYS A 247 -4.96 24.19 18.69
CA LYS A 247 -4.11 23.09 19.19
C LYS A 247 -3.73 22.12 18.06
N ILE A 248 -4.70 21.69 17.24
CA ILE A 248 -4.45 20.81 16.09
C ILE A 248 -3.54 21.49 15.06
N LYS A 249 -3.71 22.81 14.82
CA LYS A 249 -2.84 23.58 13.91
C LYS A 249 -1.40 23.61 14.41
N GLN A 250 -1.18 23.82 15.70
CA GLN A 250 0.15 23.80 16.32
C GLN A 250 0.84 22.44 16.17
N CYS A 251 0.11 21.34 16.38
CA CYS A 251 0.69 19.99 16.15
C CYS A 251 1.11 19.78 14.69
N LYS A 252 0.32 20.29 13.73
CA LYS A 252 0.68 20.21 12.31
C LYS A 252 1.92 21.03 11.97
N ILE A 253 2.10 22.20 12.60
CA ILE A 253 3.29 23.03 12.44
C ILE A 253 4.52 22.26 12.95
N LYS A 254 4.50 21.70 14.16
CA LYS A 254 5.61 20.87 14.69
C LYS A 254 5.99 19.70 13.77
N ILE A 255 5.00 19.06 13.16
CA ILE A 255 5.25 17.97 12.19
C ILE A 255 5.91 18.52 10.92
N ALA A 256 5.50 19.70 10.45
CA ALA A 256 6.10 20.34 9.28
C ALA A 256 7.54 20.77 9.55
N GLU A 257 7.81 21.36 10.72
CA GLU A 257 9.15 21.74 11.17
C GLU A 257 10.10 20.53 11.22
N ALA A 258 9.67 19.41 11.80
CA ALA A 258 10.48 18.18 11.83
C ALA A 258 10.77 17.63 10.40
N ARG A 259 9.83 17.80 9.46
CA ARG A 259 10.05 17.43 8.06
C ARG A 259 11.03 18.36 7.35
N GLU A 260 10.94 19.64 7.63
CA GLU A 260 11.85 20.66 7.06
C GLU A 260 13.27 20.43 7.58
N GLU A 261 13.45 20.23 8.88
CA GLU A 261 14.74 19.90 9.48
C GLU A 261 15.34 18.65 8.85
N PHE A 262 14.55 17.60 8.64
CA PHE A 262 14.99 16.42 7.91
C PHE A 262 15.43 16.73 6.47
N ASN A 263 14.68 17.57 5.75
CA ASN A 263 15.03 17.95 4.38
C ASN A 263 16.34 18.75 4.32
N LEU A 264 16.57 19.63 5.31
CA LEU A 264 17.83 20.36 5.45
C LEU A 264 19.00 19.41 5.73
N LEU A 265 18.82 18.42 6.62
CA LEU A 265 19.79 17.37 6.86
C LEU A 265 20.14 16.63 5.57
N MET A 266 19.13 16.25 4.78
CA MET A 266 19.34 15.55 3.50
C MET A 266 20.04 16.41 2.46
N LYS A 267 19.80 17.72 2.45
CA LYS A 267 20.52 18.69 1.59
C LYS A 267 21.99 18.82 2.00
N ALA A 268 22.26 19.01 3.28
CA ALA A 268 23.63 19.10 3.80
C ALA A 268 24.48 17.88 3.46
N MET A 269 23.91 16.67 3.56
CA MET A 269 24.57 15.44 3.15
C MET A 269 24.91 15.42 1.64
N LYS A 270 24.03 15.96 0.80
CA LYS A 270 24.24 16.04 -0.65
C LYS A 270 25.37 17.03 -0.99
N ASP A 271 25.39 18.20 -0.35
CA ASP A 271 26.37 19.26 -0.62
C ASP A 271 27.79 18.84 -0.20
N LYS A 272 27.94 18.13 0.92
CA LYS A 272 29.23 17.49 1.30
C LYS A 272 29.71 16.48 0.25
N ARG A 273 28.80 15.72 -0.36
CA ARG A 273 29.15 14.76 -1.42
C ARG A 273 29.71 15.45 -2.66
N SER A 274 29.06 16.54 -3.09
CA SER A 274 29.51 17.32 -4.26
C SER A 274 30.89 17.90 -4.05
N LYS A 275 31.20 18.42 -2.86
CA LYS A 275 32.52 18.99 -2.55
C LYS A 275 33.65 17.95 -2.53
N LYS A 276 33.38 16.72 -2.02
CA LYS A 276 34.38 15.62 -2.03
C LYS A 276 34.69 15.10 -3.44
N SER A 277 33.69 15.10 -4.36
CA SER A 277 33.90 14.64 -5.74
C SER A 277 34.62 15.66 -6.63
N VAL A 278 34.72 16.93 -6.22
CA VAL A 278 35.45 17.99 -6.94
C VAL A 278 36.93 18.09 -6.44
N SER A 279 37.23 17.55 -5.26
CA SER A 279 38.55 17.57 -4.65
C SER A 279 39.34 16.24 -4.80
N ALA A 280 38.77 15.25 -5.50
CA ALA A 280 39.39 13.98 -5.88
C ALA A 280 39.51 13.87 -7.40
#